data_6367c51708e8f59ea6a6910ae387f747
#
_entry.id   6367c51708e8f59ea6a6910ae387f747
#
_cell.length_a   1.000
_cell.length_b   1.000
_cell.length_c   1.000
_cell.angle_alpha   90.00
_cell.angle_beta   90.00
_cell.angle_gamma   90.00
#
_symmetry.space_group_name_H-M   'P 1'
#
loop_
_entity.id
_entity.type
_entity.pdbx_description
1 polymer ?
#
loop_
_entity_poly.entity_id
_entity_poly.type
_entity_poly.pdbx_seq_one_letter_code
_entity_poly.pdbx_strand_id
1 'polypeptide(L)'
;TAPEASYWLLRSEDEYSEHLVEQDYWSAAVEFADSVGVDVINTSLGYYTFDDKSKNYKYRDLDGRHALMSRQASRIADKGMVLVCSAGNSGMGSWKKITPPGDAENVLTVGAVDKKGTLAPFSSIGNTADHRVKPDVVAVGSGSDVIRPDGNQGRANGTSFSSPIMCGMVTCLWQACPKLTAKEVIELVRRSGDRADFPDNIYGYGVPDMWKAYNEYKLKNK
;
A
#
# COMPACT_ATOMS: atom_id res chain seq x y z
N THR A 1 -9.63 7.54 -9.00
CA THR A 1 -8.71 8.64 -8.68
C THR A 1 -7.77 8.95 -9.80
N ALA A 2 -7.29 8.31 -10.73
CA ALA A 2 -6.48 8.68 -11.89
C ALA A 2 -7.17 8.22 -13.19
N PRO A 3 -8.28 8.85 -13.63
CA PRO A 3 -9.12 8.33 -14.69
C PRO A 3 -8.46 8.31 -16.08
N GLU A 4 -7.43 9.14 -16.28
CA GLU A 4 -6.70 9.25 -17.55
C GLU A 4 -5.45 8.34 -17.59
N ALA A 5 -5.16 7.57 -16.54
CA ALA A 5 -4.05 6.63 -16.53
C ALA A 5 -4.37 5.38 -17.36
N SER A 6 -3.35 4.76 -17.93
CA SER A 6 -3.44 3.43 -18.53
C SER A 6 -3.31 2.35 -17.45
N TYR A 7 -4.09 1.28 -17.57
CA TYR A 7 -4.14 0.24 -16.55
C TYR A 7 -3.78 -1.14 -17.10
N TRP A 8 -2.90 -1.83 -16.36
CA TRP A 8 -2.69 -3.26 -16.47
C TRP A 8 -3.35 -3.96 -15.30
N LEU A 9 -4.16 -4.98 -15.56
CA LEU A 9 -4.80 -5.81 -14.55
C LEU A 9 -4.12 -7.18 -14.55
N LEU A 10 -3.43 -7.49 -13.45
CA LEU A 10 -2.68 -8.73 -13.29
C LEU A 10 -3.31 -9.57 -12.18
N ARG A 11 -3.52 -10.86 -12.45
CA ARG A 11 -4.04 -11.81 -11.47
C ARG A 11 -2.90 -12.68 -10.95
N SER A 12 -2.69 -12.66 -9.62
CA SER A 12 -1.67 -13.44 -8.93
C SER A 12 -2.24 -14.38 -7.87
N GLU A 13 -3.57 -14.34 -7.64
CA GLU A 13 -4.23 -15.04 -6.55
C GLU A 13 -5.03 -16.25 -7.05
N ASP A 14 -5.01 -17.33 -6.26
CA ASP A 14 -5.97 -18.42 -6.35
C ASP A 14 -7.07 -18.22 -5.29
N GLU A 15 -8.32 -18.10 -5.74
CA GLU A 15 -9.47 -17.87 -4.86
C GLU A 15 -9.75 -19.04 -3.88
N TYR A 16 -9.26 -20.23 -4.20
CA TYR A 16 -9.61 -21.47 -3.48
C TYR A 16 -8.49 -21.99 -2.57
N SER A 17 -7.34 -21.38 -2.56
CA SER A 17 -6.19 -21.81 -1.79
C SER A 17 -5.34 -20.63 -1.33
N GLU A 18 -4.56 -20.83 -0.26
CA GLU A 18 -3.62 -19.86 0.28
C GLU A 18 -2.26 -20.53 0.42
N HIS A 19 -1.46 -20.50 -0.64
CA HIS A 19 -0.17 -21.17 -0.71
C HIS A 19 0.98 -20.20 -0.90
N LEU A 20 2.18 -20.56 -0.42
CA LEU A 20 3.39 -19.73 -0.61
C LEU A 20 3.70 -19.42 -2.06
N VAL A 21 3.28 -20.28 -3.01
CA VAL A 21 3.51 -20.08 -4.44
C VAL A 21 2.82 -18.81 -4.99
N GLU A 22 1.79 -18.32 -4.32
CA GLU A 22 1.15 -17.06 -4.73
C GLU A 22 2.08 -15.85 -4.60
N GLN A 23 3.05 -15.91 -3.70
CA GLN A 23 4.13 -14.92 -3.64
C GLN A 23 5.04 -14.96 -4.88
N ASP A 24 5.25 -16.14 -5.47
CA ASP A 24 5.98 -16.29 -6.73
C ASP A 24 5.16 -15.73 -7.89
N TYR A 25 3.84 -15.99 -7.92
CA TYR A 25 2.94 -15.41 -8.93
C TYR A 25 2.89 -13.89 -8.83
N TRP A 26 2.79 -13.35 -7.62
CA TRP A 26 2.86 -11.91 -7.40
C TRP A 26 4.20 -11.33 -7.85
N SER A 27 5.31 -11.99 -7.55
CA SER A 27 6.65 -11.57 -7.98
C SER A 27 6.77 -11.55 -9.49
N ALA A 28 6.27 -12.58 -10.18
CA ALA A 28 6.23 -12.63 -11.64
C ALA A 28 5.35 -11.52 -12.24
N ALA A 29 4.22 -11.19 -11.59
CA ALA A 29 3.37 -10.08 -12.02
C ALA A 29 4.08 -8.72 -11.88
N VAL A 30 4.87 -8.53 -10.83
CA VAL A 30 5.69 -7.31 -10.64
C VAL A 30 6.82 -7.24 -11.67
N GLU A 31 7.49 -8.34 -11.98
CA GLU A 31 8.52 -8.40 -13.03
C GLU A 31 7.93 -8.09 -14.41
N PHE A 32 6.72 -8.60 -14.70
CA PHE A 32 6.00 -8.21 -15.90
C PHE A 32 5.69 -6.71 -15.91
N ALA A 33 5.21 -6.14 -14.80
CA ALA A 33 4.92 -4.70 -14.69
C ALA A 33 6.18 -3.85 -14.98
N ASP A 34 7.35 -4.24 -14.46
CA ASP A 34 8.64 -3.61 -14.77
C ASP A 34 8.95 -3.69 -16.27
N SER A 35 8.75 -4.87 -16.87
CA SER A 35 9.07 -5.12 -18.28
C SER A 35 8.24 -4.30 -19.28
N VAL A 36 7.03 -3.92 -18.91
CA VAL A 36 6.12 -3.11 -19.75
C VAL A 36 6.10 -1.62 -19.35
N GLY A 37 6.94 -1.21 -18.40
CA GLY A 37 7.13 0.19 -18.02
C GLY A 37 6.01 0.78 -17.17
N VAL A 38 5.48 0.01 -16.20
CA VAL A 38 4.51 0.51 -15.22
C VAL A 38 5.19 1.48 -14.25
N ASP A 39 4.59 2.63 -13.98
CA ASP A 39 5.10 3.61 -13.03
C ASP A 39 4.65 3.33 -11.59
N VAL A 40 3.37 2.98 -11.39
CA VAL A 40 2.78 2.82 -10.06
C VAL A 40 2.00 1.50 -9.99
N ILE A 41 2.28 0.70 -8.98
CA ILE A 41 1.62 -0.58 -8.72
C ILE A 41 0.71 -0.44 -7.51
N ASN A 42 -0.54 -0.91 -7.61
CA ASN A 42 -1.41 -1.13 -6.46
C ASN A 42 -1.44 -2.62 -6.11
N THR A 43 -1.15 -2.93 -4.84
CA THR A 43 -1.27 -4.28 -4.28
C THR A 43 -2.26 -4.26 -3.12
N SER A 44 -3.47 -4.82 -3.36
CA SER A 44 -4.54 -4.89 -2.37
C SER A 44 -4.71 -6.30 -1.78
N LEU A 45 -3.60 -6.97 -1.56
CA LEU A 45 -3.50 -8.33 -1.00
C LEU A 45 -2.40 -8.38 0.07
N GLY A 46 -2.32 -9.48 0.80
CA GLY A 46 -1.27 -9.69 1.78
C GLY A 46 -1.48 -10.95 2.61
N TYR A 47 -0.38 -11.60 2.98
CA TYR A 47 -0.36 -12.92 3.57
C TYR A 47 0.25 -12.93 4.97
N TYR A 48 -0.30 -13.73 5.86
CA TYR A 48 0.33 -14.12 7.13
C TYR A 48 -0.06 -15.53 7.57
N THR A 49 -1.14 -16.10 7.00
CA THR A 49 -1.58 -17.47 7.20
C THR A 49 -1.67 -18.19 5.89
N PHE A 50 -1.40 -19.48 5.90
CA PHE A 50 -1.42 -20.38 4.75
C PHE A 50 -2.18 -21.65 5.08
N ASP A 51 -2.63 -22.40 4.07
CA ASP A 51 -3.27 -23.72 4.23
C ASP A 51 -2.35 -24.68 4.97
N ASP A 52 -1.06 -24.70 4.63
CA ASP A 52 -0.03 -25.31 5.47
C ASP A 52 0.34 -24.36 6.62
N LYS A 53 -0.28 -24.57 7.78
CA LYS A 53 -0.07 -23.75 8.98
C LYS A 53 1.39 -23.69 9.45
N SER A 54 2.25 -24.64 9.03
CA SER A 54 3.69 -24.61 9.35
C SER A 54 4.41 -23.45 8.65
N LYS A 55 3.80 -22.88 7.61
CA LYS A 55 4.31 -21.76 6.82
C LYS A 55 3.82 -20.40 7.30
N ASN A 56 2.89 -20.35 8.27
CA ASN A 56 2.36 -19.11 8.80
C ASN A 56 3.44 -18.19 9.33
N TYR A 57 3.38 -16.92 8.93
CA TYR A 57 4.28 -15.90 9.42
C TYR A 57 4.01 -15.57 10.88
N LYS A 58 5.05 -15.17 11.57
CA LYS A 58 5.05 -14.66 12.95
C LYS A 58 5.40 -13.16 12.93
N TYR A 59 5.09 -12.45 14.00
CA TYR A 59 5.42 -11.03 14.08
C TYR A 59 6.91 -10.73 13.77
N ARG A 60 7.83 -11.57 14.26
CA ARG A 60 9.28 -11.40 14.00
C ARG A 60 9.66 -11.46 12.51
N ASP A 61 8.77 -12.01 11.67
CA ASP A 61 9.01 -12.19 10.24
C ASP A 61 8.59 -10.92 9.43
N LEU A 62 7.98 -9.93 10.11
CA LEU A 62 7.56 -8.65 9.51
C LEU A 62 8.71 -7.64 9.49
N ASP A 63 9.78 -7.95 8.81
CA ASP A 63 11.00 -7.15 8.73
C ASP A 63 11.30 -6.61 7.32
N GLY A 64 10.38 -6.83 6.37
CA GLY A 64 10.55 -6.48 4.95
C GLY A 64 11.53 -7.39 4.20
N ARG A 65 12.05 -8.44 4.83
CA ARG A 65 13.12 -9.31 4.30
C ARG A 65 12.79 -10.79 4.37
N HIS A 66 11.95 -11.22 5.31
CA HIS A 66 11.61 -12.62 5.52
C HIS A 66 10.73 -13.16 4.40
N ALA A 67 9.57 -12.56 4.15
CA ALA A 67 8.68 -12.96 3.07
C ALA A 67 9.29 -12.70 1.69
N LEU A 68 9.09 -13.62 0.75
CA LEU A 68 9.59 -13.46 -0.63
C LEU A 68 9.07 -12.16 -1.24
N MET A 69 7.76 -11.93 -1.17
CA MET A 69 7.15 -10.74 -1.75
C MET A 69 7.61 -9.44 -1.06
N SER A 70 7.92 -9.45 0.24
CA SER A 70 8.46 -8.26 0.92
C SER A 70 9.87 -7.92 0.45
N ARG A 71 10.70 -8.94 0.20
CA ARG A 71 12.03 -8.73 -0.41
C ARG A 71 11.95 -8.12 -1.81
N GLN A 72 11.02 -8.61 -2.62
CA GLN A 72 10.80 -8.08 -3.97
C GLN A 72 10.21 -6.66 -3.89
N ALA A 73 9.20 -6.46 -3.05
CA ALA A 73 8.58 -5.16 -2.83
C ALA A 73 9.59 -4.09 -2.43
N SER A 74 10.52 -4.40 -1.52
CA SER A 74 11.55 -3.47 -1.07
C SER A 74 12.48 -2.98 -2.19
N ARG A 75 12.55 -3.70 -3.31
CA ARG A 75 13.40 -3.37 -4.47
C ARG A 75 12.68 -2.62 -5.58
N ILE A 76 11.34 -2.58 -5.55
CA ILE A 76 10.52 -1.98 -6.62
C ILE A 76 10.86 -0.50 -6.82
N ALA A 77 11.06 0.25 -5.74
CA ALA A 77 11.40 1.67 -5.83
C ALA A 77 12.78 1.91 -6.46
N ASP A 78 13.73 0.97 -6.32
CA ASP A 78 15.04 1.02 -7.00
C ASP A 78 14.94 0.73 -8.50
N LYS A 79 13.83 0.12 -8.94
CA LYS A 79 13.49 -0.09 -10.36
C LYS A 79 12.74 1.09 -10.97
N GLY A 80 12.45 2.13 -10.20
CA GLY A 80 11.76 3.31 -10.67
C GLY A 80 10.24 3.24 -10.58
N MET A 81 9.68 2.27 -9.87
CA MET A 81 8.23 2.13 -9.67
C MET A 81 7.83 2.42 -8.22
N VAL A 82 6.66 3.01 -8.02
CA VAL A 82 6.06 3.15 -6.69
C VAL A 82 5.10 1.99 -6.44
N LEU A 83 5.33 1.23 -5.37
CA LEU A 83 4.36 0.26 -4.87
C LEU A 83 3.50 0.89 -3.76
N VAL A 84 2.20 0.90 -3.98
CA VAL A 84 1.18 1.25 -2.98
C VAL A 84 0.52 -0.04 -2.53
N CYS A 85 0.55 -0.33 -1.23
CA CYS A 85 0.11 -1.61 -0.68
C CYS A 85 -0.91 -1.41 0.45
N SER A 86 -1.93 -2.26 0.51
CA SER A 86 -2.86 -2.31 1.64
C SER A 86 -2.16 -2.80 2.91
N ALA A 87 -2.52 -2.21 4.07
CA ALA A 87 -1.96 -2.60 5.36
C ALA A 87 -2.47 -3.97 5.88
N GLY A 88 -3.63 -4.41 5.38
CA GLY A 88 -4.36 -5.59 5.84
C GLY A 88 -5.57 -5.26 6.69
N ASN A 89 -6.43 -6.26 6.92
CA ASN A 89 -7.73 -6.10 7.57
C ASN A 89 -7.82 -6.89 8.90
N SER A 90 -6.71 -7.08 9.58
CA SER A 90 -6.60 -7.92 10.79
C SER A 90 -6.75 -7.15 12.10
N GLY A 91 -7.09 -5.85 12.07
CA GLY A 91 -7.11 -4.98 13.24
C GLY A 91 -7.98 -5.48 14.42
N MET A 92 -9.09 -6.16 14.13
CA MET A 92 -9.96 -6.76 15.14
C MET A 92 -9.59 -8.20 15.51
N GLY A 93 -8.70 -8.84 14.73
CA GLY A 93 -8.26 -10.21 14.96
C GLY A 93 -7.11 -10.32 15.96
N SER A 94 -6.66 -11.54 16.19
CA SER A 94 -5.48 -11.82 17.05
C SER A 94 -4.17 -11.32 16.43
N TRP A 95 -4.07 -11.28 15.11
CA TRP A 95 -2.89 -10.83 14.39
C TRP A 95 -2.63 -9.33 14.56
N LYS A 96 -3.63 -8.49 14.33
CA LYS A 96 -3.65 -7.01 14.42
C LYS A 96 -2.64 -6.28 13.53
N LYS A 97 -1.59 -6.92 13.13
CA LYS A 97 -0.43 -6.32 12.44
C LYS A 97 -0.66 -6.22 10.93
N ILE A 98 0.15 -5.37 10.30
CA ILE A 98 0.27 -5.34 8.85
C ILE A 98 0.63 -6.73 8.30
N THR A 99 0.38 -6.93 7.02
CA THR A 99 0.70 -8.18 6.32
C THR A 99 1.73 -7.93 5.22
N PRO A 100 2.68 -8.85 4.97
CA PRO A 100 3.49 -8.80 3.76
C PRO A 100 2.64 -8.65 2.49
N PRO A 101 3.04 -7.78 1.54
CA PRO A 101 4.30 -7.03 1.46
C PRO A 101 4.24 -5.64 2.11
N GLY A 102 3.21 -5.31 2.89
CA GLY A 102 3.07 -4.01 3.55
C GLY A 102 4.18 -3.69 4.58
N ASP A 103 4.91 -4.71 5.02
CA ASP A 103 6.08 -4.57 5.90
C ASP A 103 7.36 -4.16 5.15
N ALA A 104 7.36 -4.15 3.82
CA ALA A 104 8.52 -3.83 3.01
C ALA A 104 8.99 -2.37 3.19
N GLU A 105 10.28 -2.12 2.93
CA GLU A 105 10.94 -0.87 3.29
C GLU A 105 10.49 0.31 2.42
N ASN A 106 10.61 0.17 1.11
CA ASN A 106 10.36 1.25 0.14
C ASN A 106 8.96 1.11 -0.51
N VAL A 107 7.96 0.83 0.31
CA VAL A 107 6.56 0.65 -0.10
C VAL A 107 5.70 1.66 0.63
N LEU A 108 4.73 2.24 -0.06
CA LEU A 108 3.72 3.10 0.56
C LEU A 108 2.56 2.23 1.08
N THR A 109 2.62 1.84 2.34
CA THR A 109 1.60 0.99 2.99
C THR A 109 0.46 1.85 3.52
N VAL A 110 -0.77 1.50 3.15
CA VAL A 110 -1.96 2.33 3.39
C VAL A 110 -2.93 1.65 4.33
N GLY A 111 -3.16 2.27 5.50
CA GLY A 111 -4.22 1.91 6.42
C GLY A 111 -5.58 2.50 6.03
N ALA A 112 -6.64 2.12 6.74
CA ALA A 112 -8.00 2.54 6.44
C ALA A 112 -8.60 3.44 7.50
N VAL A 113 -9.19 4.57 7.08
CA VAL A 113 -10.04 5.44 7.89
C VAL A 113 -11.43 5.56 7.26
N ASP A 114 -12.39 6.08 8.02
CA ASP A 114 -13.68 6.51 7.50
C ASP A 114 -13.60 7.94 6.88
N LYS A 115 -14.72 8.44 6.36
CA LYS A 115 -14.80 9.79 5.77
C LYS A 115 -14.59 10.94 6.79
N LYS A 116 -14.55 10.63 8.11
CA LYS A 116 -14.26 11.59 9.18
C LYS A 116 -12.81 11.53 9.65
N GLY A 117 -11.99 10.64 9.06
CA GLY A 117 -10.62 10.41 9.47
C GLY A 117 -10.47 9.49 10.69
N THR A 118 -11.54 8.83 11.12
CA THR A 118 -11.48 7.86 12.24
C THR A 118 -10.93 6.53 11.74
N LEU A 119 -10.01 5.94 12.49
CA LEU A 119 -9.44 4.63 12.11
C LEU A 119 -10.55 3.58 11.97
N ALA A 120 -10.53 2.88 10.85
CA ALA A 120 -11.42 1.74 10.67
C ALA A 120 -10.98 0.58 11.58
N PRO A 121 -11.88 -0.02 12.40
CA PRO A 121 -11.50 -1.04 13.37
C PRO A 121 -10.77 -2.24 12.78
N PHE A 122 -11.07 -2.58 11.53
CA PHE A 122 -10.42 -3.69 10.82
C PHE A 122 -9.01 -3.35 10.32
N SER A 123 -8.64 -2.06 10.21
CA SER A 123 -7.33 -1.67 9.66
C SER A 123 -6.21 -2.27 10.48
N SER A 124 -5.32 -3.02 9.82
CA SER A 124 -4.09 -3.52 10.43
C SER A 124 -3.17 -2.37 10.83
N ILE A 125 -2.45 -2.55 11.91
CA ILE A 125 -1.53 -1.56 12.49
C ILE A 125 -0.09 -2.08 12.51
N GLY A 126 0.87 -1.16 12.61
CA GLY A 126 2.30 -1.50 12.78
C GLY A 126 2.60 -1.83 14.25
N ASN A 127 3.82 -1.79 14.61
CA ASN A 127 5.03 -1.54 13.84
C ASN A 127 5.51 -2.83 13.14
N THR A 128 6.53 -2.69 12.27
CA THR A 128 7.30 -3.85 11.80
C THR A 128 8.15 -4.46 12.92
N ALA A 129 8.68 -5.66 12.72
CA ALA A 129 9.54 -6.32 13.70
C ALA A 129 10.86 -5.58 13.92
N ASP A 130 11.34 -4.87 12.92
CA ASP A 130 12.51 -3.99 12.95
C ASP A 130 12.17 -2.53 13.32
N HIS A 131 10.99 -2.31 13.92
CA HIS A 131 10.52 -1.05 14.51
C HIS A 131 10.28 0.12 13.55
N ARG A 132 10.14 -0.11 12.24
CA ARG A 132 9.72 0.94 11.32
C ARG A 132 8.24 1.28 11.53
N VAL A 133 7.91 2.57 11.36
CA VAL A 133 6.53 3.04 11.36
C VAL A 133 5.79 2.45 10.14
N LYS A 134 4.69 1.77 10.40
CA LYS A 134 3.71 1.28 9.44
C LYS A 134 2.31 1.26 10.08
N PRO A 135 1.23 1.48 9.30
CA PRO A 135 1.25 1.84 7.88
C PRO A 135 2.00 3.16 7.66
N ASP A 136 2.35 3.48 6.41
CA ASP A 136 2.97 4.79 6.11
C ASP A 136 1.94 5.91 6.21
N VAL A 137 0.78 5.71 5.62
CA VAL A 137 -0.31 6.69 5.56
C VAL A 137 -1.66 6.02 5.68
N VAL A 138 -2.72 6.81 5.79
CA VAL A 138 -4.09 6.30 5.78
C VAL A 138 -4.92 7.03 4.71
N ALA A 139 -5.93 6.31 4.18
CA ALA A 139 -6.94 6.87 3.29
C ALA A 139 -8.31 6.25 3.57
N VAL A 140 -9.35 6.76 2.93
CA VAL A 140 -10.72 6.22 3.12
C VAL A 140 -10.77 4.77 2.65
N GLY A 141 -11.02 3.86 3.59
CA GLY A 141 -11.19 2.43 3.36
C GLY A 141 -12.43 1.88 4.05
N SER A 142 -13.12 2.71 4.84
CA SER A 142 -14.41 2.37 5.47
C SER A 142 -15.51 3.19 4.81
N GLY A 143 -16.48 2.49 4.20
CA GLY A 143 -17.56 3.10 3.43
C GLY A 143 -17.07 3.73 2.12
N SER A 144 -16.04 3.17 1.50
CA SER A 144 -15.53 3.60 0.20
C SER A 144 -16.56 3.37 -0.88
N ASP A 145 -16.78 4.39 -1.73
CA ASP A 145 -17.68 4.27 -2.87
C ASP A 145 -16.98 3.42 -3.96
N VAL A 146 -17.69 2.43 -4.48
CA VAL A 146 -17.19 1.48 -5.48
C VAL A 146 -18.21 1.25 -6.58
N ILE A 147 -17.75 0.80 -7.74
CA ILE A 147 -18.62 0.21 -8.78
C ILE A 147 -18.54 -1.31 -8.63
N ARG A 148 -19.70 -1.94 -8.50
CA ARG A 148 -19.82 -3.39 -8.37
C ARG A 148 -19.74 -4.07 -9.74
N PRO A 149 -19.53 -5.41 -9.79
CA PRO A 149 -19.47 -6.15 -11.05
C PRO A 149 -20.74 -6.03 -11.92
N ASP A 150 -21.89 -5.74 -11.29
CA ASP A 150 -23.17 -5.49 -11.97
C ASP A 150 -23.30 -4.06 -12.54
N GLY A 151 -22.26 -3.22 -12.40
CA GLY A 151 -22.23 -1.83 -12.84
C GLY A 151 -22.88 -0.83 -11.86
N ASN A 152 -23.50 -1.29 -10.78
CA ASN A 152 -24.15 -0.44 -9.80
C ASN A 152 -23.14 0.20 -8.82
N GLN A 153 -23.47 1.40 -8.34
CA GLN A 153 -22.73 2.01 -7.24
C GLN A 153 -23.00 1.26 -5.93
N GLY A 154 -21.96 1.16 -5.11
CA GLY A 154 -22.04 0.54 -3.80
C GLY A 154 -21.01 1.09 -2.84
N ARG A 155 -20.99 0.54 -1.63
CA ARG A 155 -19.95 0.83 -0.63
C ARG A 155 -19.27 -0.45 -0.20
N ALA A 156 -17.98 -0.34 0.09
CA ALA A 156 -17.17 -1.45 0.55
C ALA A 156 -16.22 -1.01 1.67
N ASN A 157 -15.73 -2.00 2.45
CA ASN A 157 -14.82 -1.80 3.57
C ASN A 157 -13.57 -2.65 3.37
N GLY A 158 -12.40 -2.07 3.61
CA GLY A 158 -11.13 -2.76 3.54
C GLY A 158 -9.98 -1.79 3.22
N THR A 159 -8.78 -2.11 3.68
CA THR A 159 -7.56 -1.44 3.23
C THR A 159 -7.33 -1.66 1.74
N SER A 160 -7.95 -2.69 1.16
CA SER A 160 -7.99 -2.94 -0.29
C SER A 160 -8.68 -1.82 -1.09
N PHE A 161 -9.43 -0.93 -0.44
CA PHE A 161 -10.06 0.25 -1.05
C PHE A 161 -9.32 1.54 -0.72
N SER A 162 -8.66 1.67 0.44
CA SER A 162 -7.81 2.81 0.74
C SER A 162 -6.54 2.83 -0.11
N SER A 163 -5.95 1.68 -0.36
CA SER A 163 -4.74 1.53 -1.19
C SER A 163 -4.93 2.04 -2.63
N PRO A 164 -5.95 1.64 -3.41
CA PRO A 164 -6.13 2.13 -4.77
C PRO A 164 -6.52 3.62 -4.83
N ILE A 165 -7.19 4.16 -3.82
CA ILE A 165 -7.43 5.61 -3.73
C ILE A 165 -6.07 6.33 -3.62
N MET A 166 -5.20 5.87 -2.73
CA MET A 166 -3.86 6.44 -2.57
C MET A 166 -3.00 6.24 -3.82
N CYS A 167 -3.07 5.07 -4.45
CA CYS A 167 -2.37 4.77 -5.70
C CYS A 167 -2.70 5.79 -6.80
N GLY A 168 -3.99 6.06 -7.03
CA GLY A 168 -4.40 7.05 -8.02
C GLY A 168 -3.96 8.47 -7.65
N MET A 169 -3.98 8.84 -6.37
CA MET A 169 -3.48 10.14 -5.90
C MET A 169 -1.96 10.27 -6.09
N VAL A 170 -1.20 9.21 -5.81
CA VAL A 170 0.25 9.15 -6.07
C VAL A 170 0.54 9.27 -7.56
N THR A 171 -0.22 8.59 -8.42
CA THR A 171 -0.08 8.68 -9.87
C THR A 171 -0.25 10.12 -10.36
N CYS A 172 -1.30 10.81 -9.92
CA CYS A 172 -1.52 12.22 -10.26
C CYS A 172 -0.41 13.14 -9.72
N LEU A 173 0.04 12.92 -8.48
CA LEU A 173 1.14 13.68 -7.88
C LEU A 173 2.44 13.50 -8.67
N TRP A 174 2.79 12.26 -8.99
CA TRP A 174 4.05 11.98 -9.71
C TRP A 174 4.03 12.53 -11.13
N GLN A 175 2.88 12.43 -11.82
CA GLN A 175 2.70 13.10 -13.12
C GLN A 175 2.97 14.60 -13.03
N ALA A 176 2.54 15.25 -11.95
CA ALA A 176 2.78 16.69 -11.71
C ALA A 176 4.22 17.00 -11.22
N CYS A 177 4.95 15.98 -10.76
CA CYS A 177 6.30 16.07 -10.19
C CYS A 177 7.30 15.13 -10.92
N PRO A 178 7.47 15.21 -12.24
CA PRO A 178 8.13 14.18 -13.05
C PRO A 178 9.65 14.04 -12.83
N LYS A 179 10.26 14.95 -12.06
CA LYS A 179 11.70 14.87 -11.74
C LYS A 179 12.00 14.03 -10.50
N LEU A 180 10.98 13.63 -9.76
CA LEU A 180 11.16 12.83 -8.55
C LEU A 180 11.39 11.35 -8.91
N THR A 181 12.27 10.71 -8.17
CA THR A 181 12.38 9.26 -8.14
C THR A 181 11.22 8.64 -7.34
N ALA A 182 10.98 7.35 -7.52
CA ALA A 182 9.95 6.63 -6.77
C ALA A 182 10.08 6.79 -5.23
N LYS A 183 11.31 6.73 -4.70
CA LYS A 183 11.58 6.93 -3.28
C LYS A 183 11.24 8.35 -2.82
N GLU A 184 11.59 9.35 -3.62
CA GLU A 184 11.28 10.75 -3.31
C GLU A 184 9.77 11.02 -3.33
N VAL A 185 9.01 10.36 -4.22
CA VAL A 185 7.55 10.43 -4.24
C VAL A 185 6.97 9.85 -2.95
N ILE A 186 7.39 8.64 -2.54
CA ILE A 186 6.95 8.02 -1.29
C ILE A 186 7.23 8.94 -0.10
N GLU A 187 8.42 9.49 -0.03
CA GLU A 187 8.81 10.37 1.07
C GLU A 187 8.05 11.72 1.05
N LEU A 188 7.79 12.26 -0.12
CA LEU A 188 6.99 13.48 -0.29
C LEU A 188 5.55 13.26 0.20
N VAL A 189 4.95 12.10 -0.13
CA VAL A 189 3.62 11.71 0.35
C VAL A 189 3.60 11.59 1.88
N ARG A 190 4.58 10.91 2.49
CA ARG A 190 4.71 10.82 3.95
C ARG A 190 4.75 12.19 4.61
N ARG A 191 5.63 13.08 4.14
CA ARG A 191 5.79 14.44 4.68
C ARG A 191 4.57 15.33 4.51
N SER A 192 3.71 15.04 3.55
CA SER A 192 2.47 15.81 3.35
C SER A 192 1.37 15.44 4.34
N GLY A 193 1.50 14.34 5.05
CA GLY A 193 0.51 13.85 6.00
C GLY A 193 0.25 14.81 7.17
N ASP A 194 -0.96 14.76 7.69
CA ASP A 194 -1.42 15.61 8.80
C ASP A 194 -0.79 15.24 10.17
N ARG A 195 -0.05 14.11 10.22
CA ARG A 195 0.72 13.62 11.37
C ARG A 195 2.23 13.50 11.10
N ALA A 196 2.72 14.16 10.04
CA ALA A 196 4.11 14.02 9.59
C ALA A 196 5.14 14.35 10.66
N ASP A 197 4.84 15.29 11.56
CA ASP A 197 5.76 15.69 12.66
C ASP A 197 5.82 14.66 13.79
N PHE A 198 4.78 13.86 13.98
CA PHE A 198 4.67 12.86 15.04
C PHE A 198 3.99 11.59 14.52
N PRO A 199 4.62 10.85 13.62
CA PRO A 199 4.03 9.64 13.04
C PRO A 199 3.93 8.52 14.09
N ASP A 200 2.87 7.71 13.98
CA ASP A 200 2.63 6.59 14.88
C ASP A 200 2.40 5.27 14.11
N ASN A 201 2.26 4.17 14.84
CA ASN A 201 2.05 2.85 14.24
C ASN A 201 0.57 2.52 13.96
N ILE A 202 -0.33 3.49 14.04
CA ILE A 202 -1.76 3.34 13.83
C ILE A 202 -2.18 4.10 12.56
N TYR A 203 -1.81 5.37 12.46
CA TYR A 203 -2.12 6.25 11.35
C TYR A 203 -0.91 6.50 10.42
N GLY A 204 0.28 6.04 10.82
CA GLY A 204 1.52 6.41 10.13
C GLY A 204 1.74 7.92 10.17
N TYR A 205 2.04 8.49 9.02
CA TYR A 205 2.17 9.94 8.83
C TYR A 205 0.81 10.64 8.64
N GLY A 206 -0.30 9.90 8.82
CA GLY A 206 -1.66 10.44 8.74
C GLY A 206 -2.24 10.44 7.33
N VAL A 207 -3.20 11.34 7.09
CA VAL A 207 -3.84 11.55 5.79
C VAL A 207 -3.00 12.51 4.96
N PRO A 208 -2.44 12.09 3.80
CA PRO A 208 -1.64 12.98 2.96
C PRO A 208 -2.45 14.10 2.30
N ASP A 209 -1.87 15.28 2.27
CA ASP A 209 -2.34 16.42 1.46
C ASP A 209 -1.49 16.52 0.18
N MET A 210 -2.05 16.08 -0.94
CA MET A 210 -1.35 16.08 -2.23
C MET A 210 -1.08 17.49 -2.76
N TRP A 211 -1.88 18.48 -2.37
CA TRP A 211 -1.63 19.88 -2.74
C TRP A 211 -0.45 20.45 -1.95
N LYS A 212 -0.33 20.14 -0.66
CA LYS A 212 0.85 20.46 0.15
C LYS A 212 2.11 19.83 -0.45
N ALA A 213 2.03 18.54 -0.81
CA ALA A 213 3.13 17.81 -1.46
C ALA A 213 3.58 18.50 -2.76
N TYR A 214 2.64 18.81 -3.64
CA TYR A 214 2.93 19.49 -4.91
C TYR A 214 3.56 20.88 -4.70
N ASN A 215 3.07 21.66 -3.75
CA ASN A 215 3.63 22.98 -3.46
C ASN A 215 5.05 22.89 -2.88
N GLU A 216 5.33 21.90 -2.03
CA GLU A 216 6.69 21.63 -1.54
C GLU A 216 7.65 21.33 -2.70
N TYR A 217 7.24 20.46 -3.62
CA TYR A 217 8.01 20.18 -4.84
C TYR A 217 8.29 21.43 -5.67
N LYS A 218 7.28 22.26 -5.91
CA LYS A 218 7.43 23.51 -6.68
C LYS A 218 8.42 24.48 -6.04
N LEU A 219 8.40 24.60 -4.71
CA LEU A 219 9.31 25.50 -4.00
C LEU A 219 10.80 25.07 -4.13
N LYS A 220 11.05 23.75 -4.19
CA LYS A 220 12.40 23.18 -4.32
C LYS A 220 12.94 23.20 -5.76
N ASN A 221 12.06 23.36 -6.75
CA ASN A 221 12.42 23.30 -8.18
C ASN A 221 12.21 24.64 -8.90
N LYS A 222 12.08 25.73 -8.16
CA LYS A 222 12.19 27.10 -8.69
C LYS A 222 13.67 27.48 -8.79
#